data_297af9e36901d29d636fc592c5d3ae68
#
_entry.id   297af9e36901d29d636fc592c5d3ae68
#
_cell.length_a   1.000
_cell.length_b   1.000
_cell.length_c   1.000
_cell.angle_alpha   90.00
_cell.angle_beta   90.00
_cell.angle_gamma   90.00
#
_symmetry.space_group_name_H-M   'P 1'
#
loop_
_entity.id
_entity.type
_entity.pdbx_description
1 polymer ?
#
loop_
_entity_poly.entity_id
_entity_poly.type
_entity_poly.pdbx_seq_one_letter_code
_entity_poly.pdbx_strand_id
1 'polypeptide(L)'
;MPDIKTDAKHVIPKKHLYHAAFNWETWVQTNYNYERMMGMACGHTFVPIIDDLYKDDPDGAAKRKEVMQREMEFFNVHPEFGSCILGMAIALEEQKSLGEPITGEFITSLKTSLMGPLAGIGDTIWQGVLIPILLAILIDITLNFKTVLGAVIYLILMLVITYVFSFANFFFGYNAGSNAILDFLEKGLLNKILLGAQVMGCMVMGGLIANYVNVSCGLVLVTSGSKFVVQKSLFDAVMPKILPFAFTFLVYWLMASKKWSSLKVIG
;
A
#
# COMPACT_ATOMS: atom_id res chain seq x y z
N MET A 1 -24.02 4.30 -4.06
CA MET A 1 -23.36 4.68 -2.80
C MET A 1 -23.40 3.47 -1.90
N PRO A 2 -22.31 2.97 -1.36
CA PRO A 2 -22.41 1.88 -0.39
C PRO A 2 -23.06 2.41 0.88
N ASP A 3 -24.22 1.85 1.23
CA ASP A 3 -24.86 2.11 2.50
C ASP A 3 -23.99 1.54 3.61
N ILE A 4 -23.69 2.39 4.61
CA ILE A 4 -23.03 1.96 5.85
C ILE A 4 -24.10 1.15 6.63
N LYS A 5 -24.10 -0.17 6.42
CA LYS A 5 -24.93 -1.12 7.14
C LYS A 5 -24.12 -1.68 8.29
N THR A 6 -24.12 -1.02 9.43
CA THR A 6 -23.54 -1.56 10.65
C THR A 6 -24.43 -1.23 11.83
N ASP A 7 -24.59 -2.18 12.75
CA ASP A 7 -25.15 -1.94 14.08
C ASP A 7 -24.17 -1.17 14.99
N ALA A 8 -22.98 -0.85 14.48
CA ALA A 8 -21.98 -0.10 15.19
C ALA A 8 -22.39 1.37 15.35
N LYS A 9 -22.23 1.90 16.55
CA LYS A 9 -22.48 3.32 16.82
C LYS A 9 -21.41 4.16 16.13
N HIS A 10 -21.83 5.20 15.40
CA HIS A 10 -20.92 6.11 14.69
C HIS A 10 -21.04 7.53 15.28
N VAL A 11 -19.92 8.18 15.48
CA VAL A 11 -19.84 9.56 15.96
C VAL A 11 -19.28 10.53 14.91
N ILE A 12 -18.54 10.00 13.89
CA ILE A 12 -17.99 10.80 12.82
C ILE A 12 -19.05 11.08 11.75
N PRO A 13 -19.39 12.35 11.47
CA PRO A 13 -20.32 12.71 10.40
C PRO A 13 -19.80 12.26 9.03
N LYS A 14 -20.69 11.75 8.17
CA LYS A 14 -20.31 11.35 6.79
C LYS A 14 -19.56 12.45 6.04
N LYS A 15 -19.91 13.72 6.22
CA LYS A 15 -19.24 14.85 5.61
C LYS A 15 -17.75 14.90 5.97
N HIS A 16 -17.41 14.63 7.23
CA HIS A 16 -16.02 14.63 7.70
C HIS A 16 -15.25 13.44 7.14
N LEU A 17 -15.89 12.26 6.99
CA LEU A 17 -15.28 11.11 6.32
C LEU A 17 -14.98 11.38 4.84
N TYR A 18 -15.90 12.02 4.11
CA TYR A 18 -15.64 12.44 2.73
C TYR A 18 -14.49 13.44 2.65
N HIS A 19 -14.42 14.38 3.58
CA HIS A 19 -13.32 15.34 3.66
C HIS A 19 -11.98 14.65 3.98
N ALA A 20 -11.99 13.66 4.88
CA ALA A 20 -10.81 12.85 5.18
C ALA A 20 -10.32 12.07 3.94
N ALA A 21 -11.23 11.40 3.22
CA ALA A 21 -10.90 10.70 1.98
C ALA A 21 -10.35 11.65 0.90
N PHE A 22 -10.92 12.84 0.77
CA PHE A 22 -10.44 13.87 -0.15
C PHE A 22 -9.05 14.39 0.26
N ASN A 23 -8.83 14.63 1.54
CA ASN A 23 -7.53 15.05 2.05
C ASN A 23 -6.44 14.02 1.76
N TRP A 24 -6.73 12.74 1.99
CA TRP A 24 -5.78 11.67 1.66
C TRP A 24 -5.38 11.74 0.20
N GLU A 25 -6.33 11.62 -0.72
CA GLU A 25 -6.03 11.53 -2.14
C GLU A 25 -5.34 12.78 -2.70
N THR A 26 -5.73 13.97 -2.21
CA THR A 26 -5.18 15.23 -2.69
C THR A 26 -3.77 15.48 -2.17
N TRP A 27 -3.48 15.11 -0.92
CA TRP A 27 -2.26 15.55 -0.23
C TRP A 27 -1.27 14.44 0.10
N VAL A 28 -1.61 13.17 -0.22
CA VAL A 28 -0.80 11.99 0.17
C VAL A 28 0.67 12.10 -0.21
N GLN A 29 1.00 12.65 -1.35
CA GLN A 29 2.39 12.78 -1.82
C GLN A 29 2.99 14.18 -1.61
N THR A 30 2.19 15.17 -1.23
CA THR A 30 2.64 16.56 -1.08
C THR A 30 3.58 16.74 0.10
N ASN A 31 3.34 15.99 1.18
CA ASN A 31 4.10 16.04 2.44
C ASN A 31 5.07 14.87 2.59
N TYR A 32 5.45 14.23 1.49
CA TYR A 32 6.34 13.09 1.50
C TYR A 32 7.72 13.47 2.04
N ASN A 33 8.21 12.76 3.04
CA ASN A 33 9.50 13.03 3.65
C ASN A 33 10.26 11.73 3.94
N TYR A 34 11.57 11.83 4.10
CA TYR A 34 12.44 10.67 4.23
C TYR A 34 12.25 9.90 5.54
N GLU A 35 11.84 10.56 6.62
CA GLU A 35 11.70 9.96 7.95
C GLU A 35 10.41 9.15 8.10
N ARG A 36 9.28 9.69 7.64
CA ARG A 36 7.93 9.15 7.88
C ARG A 36 7.17 8.81 6.62
N MET A 37 7.76 9.05 5.46
CA MET A 37 7.17 8.87 4.14
C MET A 37 5.81 9.59 4.04
N MET A 38 4.70 8.86 3.99
CA MET A 38 3.33 9.40 3.91
C MET A 38 2.70 9.69 5.29
N GLY A 39 3.43 9.48 6.40
CA GLY A 39 2.88 9.64 7.75
C GLY A 39 2.27 11.00 8.03
N MET A 40 2.85 12.10 7.50
CA MET A 40 2.27 13.45 7.63
C MET A 40 0.93 13.57 6.92
N ALA A 41 0.78 12.93 5.75
CA ALA A 41 -0.48 12.91 5.02
C ALA A 41 -1.55 12.08 5.76
N CYS A 42 -1.15 10.99 6.45
CA CYS A 42 -2.06 10.28 7.35
C CYS A 42 -2.60 11.21 8.43
N GLY A 43 -1.73 11.94 9.13
CA GLY A 43 -2.17 12.93 10.12
C GLY A 43 -3.11 13.98 9.51
N HIS A 44 -2.79 14.50 8.33
CA HIS A 44 -3.64 15.46 7.62
C HIS A 44 -5.03 14.89 7.28
N THR A 45 -5.10 13.60 6.98
CA THR A 45 -6.36 12.89 6.75
C THR A 45 -7.26 12.87 7.99
N PHE A 46 -6.66 12.82 9.20
CA PHE A 46 -7.40 12.83 10.46
C PHE A 46 -7.88 14.22 10.89
N VAL A 47 -7.34 15.31 10.36
CA VAL A 47 -7.71 16.69 10.75
C VAL A 47 -9.22 16.94 10.73
N PRO A 48 -10.00 16.59 9.69
CA PRO A 48 -11.43 16.86 9.67
C PRO A 48 -12.27 16.04 10.65
N ILE A 49 -11.72 14.97 11.22
CA ILE A 49 -12.45 14.03 12.09
C ILE A 49 -11.97 14.05 13.54
N ILE A 50 -10.81 14.66 13.81
CA ILE A 50 -10.15 14.53 15.11
C ILE A 50 -11.00 15.12 16.25
N ASP A 51 -11.76 16.17 15.99
CA ASP A 51 -12.63 16.82 16.98
C ASP A 51 -13.92 16.04 17.26
N ASP A 52 -14.29 15.10 16.38
CA ASP A 52 -15.42 14.21 16.58
C ASP A 52 -15.05 13.07 17.55
N LEU A 53 -13.76 12.72 17.62
CA LEU A 53 -13.26 11.69 18.52
C LEU A 53 -13.11 12.23 19.94
N TYR A 54 -13.50 11.45 20.93
CA TYR A 54 -13.40 11.78 22.37
C TYR A 54 -14.00 13.15 22.73
N LYS A 55 -15.10 13.54 22.04
CA LYS A 55 -15.72 14.87 22.18
C LYS A 55 -16.20 15.16 23.61
N ASP A 56 -16.82 14.15 24.22
CA ASP A 56 -17.42 14.26 25.56
C ASP A 56 -16.52 13.68 26.67
N ASP A 57 -15.26 13.33 26.36
CA ASP A 57 -14.32 12.76 27.30
C ASP A 57 -13.53 13.89 28.01
N PRO A 58 -13.45 13.87 29.35
CA PRO A 58 -12.70 14.88 30.14
C PRO A 58 -11.23 15.00 29.70
N ASP A 59 -10.60 13.86 29.31
CA ASP A 59 -9.22 13.81 28.83
C ASP A 59 -9.13 13.82 27.28
N GLY A 60 -10.20 14.21 26.61
CA GLY A 60 -10.33 14.12 25.16
C GLY A 60 -9.21 14.82 24.39
N ALA A 61 -8.74 15.97 24.88
CA ALA A 61 -7.63 16.70 24.27
C ALA A 61 -6.32 15.88 24.28
N ALA A 62 -6.00 15.22 25.37
CA ALA A 62 -4.81 14.39 25.52
C ALA A 62 -4.92 13.13 24.60
N LYS A 63 -6.09 12.49 24.59
CA LYS A 63 -6.39 11.32 23.75
C LYS A 63 -6.33 11.65 22.26
N ARG A 64 -6.90 12.79 21.81
CA ARG A 64 -6.77 13.26 20.43
C ARG A 64 -5.34 13.54 20.02
N LYS A 65 -4.53 14.10 20.93
CA LYS A 65 -3.09 14.28 20.68
C LYS A 65 -2.39 12.92 20.49
N GLU A 66 -2.71 11.93 21.30
CA GLU A 66 -2.18 10.56 21.16
C GLU A 66 -2.55 9.95 19.80
N VAL A 67 -3.82 10.08 19.37
CA VAL A 67 -4.27 9.65 18.04
C VAL A 67 -3.42 10.30 16.95
N MET A 68 -3.28 11.63 16.97
CA MET A 68 -2.51 12.34 15.95
C MET A 68 -1.04 11.93 15.94
N GLN A 69 -0.43 11.70 17.09
CA GLN A 69 0.95 11.24 17.16
C GLN A 69 1.11 9.85 16.54
N ARG A 70 0.20 8.91 16.85
CA ARG A 70 0.19 7.55 16.29
C ARG A 70 -0.06 7.54 14.79
N GLU A 71 -1.01 8.34 14.32
CA GLU A 71 -1.36 8.38 12.91
C GLU A 71 -0.30 9.04 12.03
N MET A 72 0.57 9.87 12.59
CA MET A 72 1.73 10.46 11.92
C MET A 72 3.01 9.60 11.97
N GLU A 73 2.95 8.37 12.46
CA GLU A 73 4.07 7.42 12.39
C GLU A 73 4.40 7.04 10.95
N PHE A 74 5.50 6.32 10.76
CA PHE A 74 5.93 5.86 9.44
C PHE A 74 4.82 5.11 8.71
N PHE A 75 4.51 5.58 7.51
CA PHE A 75 3.53 4.94 6.64
C PHE A 75 3.96 5.10 5.18
N ASN A 76 3.99 4.00 4.43
CA ASN A 76 4.34 4.02 3.02
C ASN A 76 3.59 2.90 2.28
N VAL A 77 2.73 3.30 1.35
CA VAL A 77 1.84 2.41 0.61
C VAL A 77 1.56 3.01 -0.76
N HIS A 78 1.00 2.22 -1.69
CA HIS A 78 0.42 2.81 -2.89
C HIS A 78 -0.80 3.67 -2.51
N PRO A 79 -0.88 4.95 -2.93
CA PRO A 79 -1.87 5.91 -2.43
C PRO A 79 -3.31 5.40 -2.49
N GLU A 80 -3.76 4.97 -3.65
CA GLU A 80 -5.14 4.57 -3.91
C GLU A 80 -5.53 3.29 -3.16
N PHE A 81 -4.59 2.35 -2.98
CA PHE A 81 -4.79 1.15 -2.16
C PHE A 81 -4.64 1.43 -0.67
N GLY A 82 -3.78 2.37 -0.31
CA GLY A 82 -3.57 2.81 1.06
C GLY A 82 -4.77 3.48 1.70
N SER A 83 -5.64 4.07 0.89
CA SER A 83 -6.90 4.65 1.34
C SER A 83 -7.77 3.66 2.13
N CYS A 84 -7.74 2.37 1.76
CA CYS A 84 -8.40 1.30 2.50
C CYS A 84 -7.87 1.16 3.94
N ILE A 85 -6.54 1.22 4.12
CA ILE A 85 -5.92 1.12 5.44
C ILE A 85 -6.33 2.30 6.32
N LEU A 86 -6.35 3.51 5.74
CA LEU A 86 -6.77 4.71 6.49
C LEU A 86 -8.24 4.67 6.85
N GLY A 87 -9.10 4.20 5.94
CA GLY A 87 -10.50 3.97 6.27
C GLY A 87 -10.66 3.03 7.47
N MET A 88 -9.92 1.91 7.49
CA MET A 88 -9.91 0.98 8.63
C MET A 88 -9.35 1.64 9.91
N ALA A 89 -8.25 2.37 9.82
CA ALA A 89 -7.66 3.05 10.97
C ALA A 89 -8.64 4.07 11.60
N ILE A 90 -9.31 4.86 10.76
CA ILE A 90 -10.33 5.81 11.23
C ILE A 90 -11.49 5.09 11.93
N ALA A 91 -11.99 4.00 11.36
CA ALA A 91 -13.05 3.21 11.98
C ALA A 91 -12.62 2.65 13.35
N LEU A 92 -11.39 2.15 13.45
CA LEU A 92 -10.86 1.62 14.71
C LEU A 92 -10.64 2.71 15.77
N GLU A 93 -10.14 3.88 15.37
CA GLU A 93 -10.02 5.02 16.29
C GLU A 93 -11.40 5.52 16.76
N GLU A 94 -12.39 5.53 15.88
CA GLU A 94 -13.76 5.87 16.23
C GLU A 94 -14.32 4.90 17.27
N GLN A 95 -14.19 3.59 17.07
CA GLN A 95 -14.67 2.59 18.01
C GLN A 95 -13.91 2.62 19.34
N LYS A 96 -12.58 2.83 19.29
CA LYS A 96 -11.78 3.07 20.49
C LYS A 96 -12.29 4.28 21.27
N SER A 97 -12.67 5.36 20.58
CA SER A 97 -13.23 6.56 21.23
C SER A 97 -14.58 6.32 21.88
N LEU A 98 -15.31 5.31 21.43
CA LEU A 98 -16.60 4.88 21.97
C LEU A 98 -16.47 3.89 23.15
N GLY A 99 -15.23 3.53 23.50
CA GLY A 99 -14.94 2.67 24.68
C GLY A 99 -14.71 1.20 24.34
N GLU A 100 -14.64 0.84 23.04
CA GLU A 100 -14.27 -0.52 22.66
C GLU A 100 -12.83 -0.84 23.07
N PRO A 101 -12.51 -2.10 23.46
CA PRO A 101 -11.22 -2.49 24.01
C PRO A 101 -10.14 -2.62 22.90
N ILE A 102 -9.98 -1.57 22.10
CA ILE A 102 -9.01 -1.46 21.02
C ILE A 102 -7.79 -0.70 21.52
N THR A 103 -6.61 -1.30 21.39
CA THR A 103 -5.35 -0.63 21.74
C THR A 103 -4.78 0.17 20.56
N GLY A 104 -4.03 1.24 20.87
CA GLY A 104 -3.32 1.98 19.82
C GLY A 104 -2.29 1.13 19.08
N GLU A 105 -1.60 0.23 19.81
CA GLU A 105 -0.65 -0.74 19.24
C GLU A 105 -1.29 -1.67 18.23
N PHE A 106 -2.55 -2.05 18.45
CA PHE A 106 -3.33 -2.84 17.50
C PHE A 106 -3.52 -2.08 16.17
N ILE A 107 -3.91 -0.80 16.24
CA ILE A 107 -4.12 0.04 15.06
C ILE A 107 -2.81 0.22 14.28
N THR A 108 -1.71 0.53 14.97
CA THR A 108 -0.38 0.61 14.36
C THR A 108 0.04 -0.72 13.72
N SER A 109 -0.19 -1.85 14.40
CA SER A 109 0.16 -3.18 13.86
C SER A 109 -0.63 -3.53 12.61
N LEU A 110 -1.91 -3.17 12.56
CA LEU A 110 -2.75 -3.35 11.37
C LEU A 110 -2.21 -2.52 10.20
N LYS A 111 -1.96 -1.23 10.41
CA LYS A 111 -1.39 -0.34 9.40
C LYS A 111 -0.08 -0.90 8.84
N THR A 112 0.86 -1.24 9.72
CA THR A 112 2.19 -1.73 9.32
C THR A 112 2.14 -3.07 8.60
N SER A 113 1.24 -3.97 9.00
CA SER A 113 1.11 -5.29 8.36
C SER A 113 0.51 -5.22 6.95
N LEU A 114 -0.40 -4.27 6.72
CA LEU A 114 -1.09 -4.14 5.43
C LEU A 114 -0.36 -3.24 4.43
N MET A 115 0.46 -2.28 4.90
CA MET A 115 1.07 -1.30 3.99
C MET A 115 1.99 -1.94 2.94
N GLY A 116 2.80 -2.94 3.30
CA GLY A 116 3.69 -3.62 2.37
C GLY A 116 2.95 -4.39 1.27
N PRO A 117 2.06 -5.33 1.63
CA PRO A 117 1.25 -6.06 0.66
C PRO A 117 0.46 -5.16 -0.29
N LEU A 118 -0.24 -4.15 0.26
CA LEU A 118 -1.04 -3.24 -0.56
C LEU A 118 -0.19 -2.28 -1.40
N ALA A 119 1.02 -1.93 -0.96
CA ALA A 119 1.97 -1.21 -1.79
C ALA A 119 2.37 -2.06 -3.01
N GLY A 120 2.80 -3.31 -2.79
CA GLY A 120 3.22 -4.20 -3.87
C GLY A 120 2.12 -4.50 -4.90
N ILE A 121 0.89 -4.73 -4.44
CA ILE A 121 -0.27 -4.92 -5.32
C ILE A 121 -0.57 -3.64 -6.09
N GLY A 122 -0.63 -2.51 -5.38
CA GLY A 122 -0.96 -1.22 -5.95
C GLY A 122 0.04 -0.80 -7.03
N ASP A 123 1.34 -0.85 -6.74
CA ASP A 123 2.40 -0.51 -7.68
C ASP A 123 2.34 -1.41 -8.92
N THR A 124 2.10 -2.70 -8.74
CA THR A 124 2.02 -3.65 -9.87
C THR A 124 0.81 -3.37 -10.75
N ILE A 125 -0.37 -3.18 -10.16
CA ILE A 125 -1.61 -2.97 -10.92
C ILE A 125 -1.63 -1.56 -11.53
N TRP A 126 -1.30 -0.54 -10.75
CA TRP A 126 -1.43 0.85 -11.17
C TRP A 126 -0.34 1.24 -12.14
N GLN A 127 0.92 1.11 -11.71
CA GLN A 127 2.06 1.53 -12.51
C GLN A 127 2.49 0.48 -13.54
N GLY A 128 2.32 -0.81 -13.21
CA GLY A 128 2.72 -1.90 -14.09
C GLY A 128 1.69 -2.25 -15.17
N VAL A 129 0.41 -1.95 -14.97
CA VAL A 129 -0.65 -2.37 -15.89
C VAL A 129 -1.51 -1.19 -16.35
N LEU A 130 -2.18 -0.49 -15.44
CA LEU A 130 -3.18 0.53 -15.77
C LEU A 130 -2.56 1.70 -16.55
N ILE A 131 -1.52 2.31 -16.00
CA ILE A 131 -0.85 3.47 -16.65
C ILE A 131 -0.27 3.11 -18.00
N PRO A 132 0.52 2.02 -18.20
CA PRO A 132 1.05 1.66 -19.50
C PRO A 132 -0.02 1.39 -20.55
N ILE A 133 -1.12 0.72 -20.18
CA ILE A 133 -2.22 0.44 -21.13
C ILE A 133 -2.90 1.74 -21.57
N LEU A 134 -3.24 2.62 -20.62
CA LEU A 134 -3.87 3.90 -20.94
C LEU A 134 -2.95 4.77 -21.81
N LEU A 135 -1.67 4.83 -21.47
CA LEU A 135 -0.68 5.58 -22.25
C LEU A 135 -0.53 5.03 -23.67
N ALA A 136 -0.45 3.70 -23.83
CA ALA A 136 -0.32 3.10 -25.17
C ALA A 136 -1.50 3.49 -26.07
N ILE A 137 -2.73 3.41 -25.57
CA ILE A 137 -3.94 3.76 -26.33
C ILE A 137 -3.99 5.26 -26.64
N LEU A 138 -3.72 6.11 -25.64
CA LEU A 138 -3.92 7.54 -25.79
C LEU A 138 -2.78 8.26 -26.52
N ILE A 139 -1.56 7.69 -26.47
CA ILE A 139 -0.45 8.12 -27.34
C ILE A 139 -0.79 7.82 -28.80
N ASP A 140 -1.32 6.64 -29.11
CA ASP A 140 -1.72 6.29 -30.47
C ASP A 140 -2.78 7.25 -31.03
N ILE A 141 -3.80 7.59 -30.21
CA ILE A 141 -4.80 8.62 -30.56
C ILE A 141 -4.13 9.97 -30.84
N THR A 142 -3.20 10.39 -29.99
CA THR A 142 -2.49 11.67 -30.15
C THR A 142 -1.71 11.71 -31.46
N LEU A 143 -1.00 10.66 -31.81
CA LEU A 143 -0.16 10.58 -33.00
C LEU A 143 -1.00 10.49 -34.25
N ASN A 144 -2.03 9.64 -34.29
CA ASN A 144 -2.86 9.42 -35.46
C ASN A 144 -3.71 10.66 -35.81
N PHE A 145 -4.27 11.31 -34.81
CA PHE A 145 -5.08 12.51 -35.04
C PHE A 145 -4.28 13.81 -35.02
N LYS A 146 -2.96 13.76 -34.76
CA LYS A 146 -2.05 14.93 -34.67
C LYS A 146 -2.62 16.05 -33.78
N THR A 147 -3.15 15.68 -32.59
CA THR A 147 -3.84 16.57 -31.68
C THR A 147 -3.41 16.26 -30.25
N VAL A 148 -3.59 17.19 -29.33
CA VAL A 148 -3.34 17.00 -27.89
C VAL A 148 -4.48 16.25 -27.18
N LEU A 149 -5.48 15.79 -27.92
CA LEU A 149 -6.69 15.20 -27.36
C LEU A 149 -6.42 13.98 -26.48
N GLY A 150 -5.49 13.10 -26.89
CA GLY A 150 -5.12 11.93 -26.09
C GLY A 150 -4.52 12.31 -24.74
N ALA A 151 -3.70 13.35 -24.66
CA ALA A 151 -3.13 13.84 -23.42
C ALA A 151 -4.21 14.42 -22.49
N VAL A 152 -5.16 15.18 -23.03
CA VAL A 152 -6.27 15.75 -22.26
C VAL A 152 -7.18 14.63 -21.71
N ILE A 153 -7.51 13.64 -22.55
CA ILE A 153 -8.32 12.48 -22.13
C ILE A 153 -7.59 11.70 -21.04
N TYR A 154 -6.26 11.48 -21.18
CA TYR A 154 -5.46 10.81 -20.16
C TYR A 154 -5.55 11.49 -18.80
N LEU A 155 -5.38 12.82 -18.79
CA LEU A 155 -5.41 13.60 -17.54
C LEU A 155 -6.78 13.50 -16.86
N ILE A 156 -7.87 13.67 -17.61
CA ILE A 156 -9.23 13.60 -17.07
C ILE A 156 -9.53 12.18 -16.59
N LEU A 157 -9.19 11.17 -17.39
CA LEU A 157 -9.48 9.77 -17.09
C LEU A 157 -8.72 9.30 -15.85
N MET A 158 -7.42 9.61 -15.78
CA MET A 158 -6.61 9.28 -14.59
C MET A 158 -7.13 9.97 -13.34
N LEU A 159 -7.49 11.25 -13.42
CA LEU A 159 -8.05 11.96 -12.29
C LEU A 159 -9.35 11.29 -11.80
N VAL A 160 -10.26 10.96 -12.70
CA VAL A 160 -11.52 10.30 -12.34
C VAL A 160 -11.28 8.91 -11.75
N ILE A 161 -10.44 8.08 -12.40
CA ILE A 161 -10.14 6.72 -11.93
C ILE A 161 -9.51 6.77 -10.54
N THR A 162 -8.51 7.62 -10.33
CA THR A 162 -7.79 7.79 -9.08
C THR A 162 -8.73 8.15 -7.94
N TYR A 163 -9.53 9.21 -8.08
CA TYR A 163 -10.45 9.62 -7.02
C TYR A 163 -11.55 8.60 -6.76
N VAL A 164 -12.20 8.08 -7.81
CA VAL A 164 -13.27 7.08 -7.65
C VAL A 164 -12.77 5.82 -6.95
N PHE A 165 -11.61 5.32 -7.36
CA PHE A 165 -11.02 4.12 -6.78
C PHE A 165 -10.57 4.35 -5.34
N SER A 166 -9.89 5.45 -5.06
CA SER A 166 -9.44 5.80 -3.71
C SER A 166 -10.60 5.98 -2.73
N PHE A 167 -11.65 6.70 -3.14
CA PHE A 167 -12.85 6.86 -2.32
C PHE A 167 -13.57 5.53 -2.07
N ALA A 168 -13.72 4.70 -3.10
CA ALA A 168 -14.32 3.38 -2.95
C ALA A 168 -13.55 2.52 -1.95
N ASN A 169 -12.22 2.49 -2.04
CA ASN A 169 -11.35 1.77 -1.11
C ASN A 169 -11.37 2.34 0.30
N PHE A 170 -11.40 3.67 0.44
CA PHE A 170 -11.49 4.32 1.75
C PHE A 170 -12.75 3.89 2.50
N PHE A 171 -13.92 3.98 1.85
CA PHE A 171 -15.18 3.58 2.46
C PHE A 171 -15.30 2.06 2.63
N PHE A 172 -14.72 1.28 1.72
CA PHE A 172 -14.60 -0.17 1.92
C PHE A 172 -13.79 -0.48 3.20
N GLY A 173 -12.64 0.17 3.37
CA GLY A 173 -11.81 0.03 4.56
C GLY A 173 -12.52 0.48 5.84
N TYR A 174 -13.20 1.62 5.81
CA TYR A 174 -13.98 2.13 6.94
C TYR A 174 -15.09 1.16 7.36
N ASN A 175 -15.86 0.65 6.41
CA ASN A 175 -16.90 -0.33 6.69
C ASN A 175 -16.34 -1.66 7.18
N ALA A 176 -15.22 -2.11 6.60
CA ALA A 176 -14.54 -3.33 7.04
C ALA A 176 -13.98 -3.18 8.46
N GLY A 177 -13.38 -2.04 8.79
CA GLY A 177 -12.91 -1.72 10.14
C GLY A 177 -14.04 -1.71 11.16
N SER A 178 -15.16 -1.06 10.86
CA SER A 178 -16.32 -0.98 11.74
C SER A 178 -17.00 -2.34 11.98
N ASN A 179 -17.10 -3.18 10.95
CA ASN A 179 -17.73 -4.52 11.07
C ASN A 179 -16.79 -5.55 11.71
N ALA A 180 -15.48 -5.43 11.44
CA ALA A 180 -14.50 -6.38 11.93
C ALA A 180 -14.40 -6.41 13.45
N ILE A 181 -14.73 -5.31 14.14
CA ILE A 181 -14.59 -5.20 15.59
C ILE A 181 -15.41 -6.26 16.32
N LEU A 182 -16.64 -6.51 15.91
CA LEU A 182 -17.51 -7.53 16.50
C LEU A 182 -16.93 -8.94 16.27
N ASP A 183 -16.40 -9.21 15.09
CA ASP A 183 -15.77 -10.50 14.75
C ASP A 183 -14.34 -10.64 15.31
N PHE A 184 -13.60 -9.54 15.48
CA PHE A 184 -12.24 -9.52 16.03
C PHE A 184 -12.18 -9.93 17.49
N LEU A 185 -13.12 -9.41 18.30
CA LEU A 185 -13.19 -9.70 19.73
C LEU A 185 -13.63 -11.15 20.00
N GLU A 186 -14.49 -11.71 19.14
CA GLU A 186 -15.08 -13.04 19.37
C GLU A 186 -14.25 -14.20 18.77
N LYS A 187 -13.50 -14.03 17.68
CA LYS A 187 -12.99 -15.16 16.87
C LYS A 187 -11.47 -15.21 16.65
N GLY A 188 -10.68 -14.31 17.22
CA GLY A 188 -9.23 -14.25 16.95
C GLY A 188 -8.90 -14.08 15.45
N LEU A 189 -9.80 -13.45 14.70
CA LEU A 189 -9.74 -13.28 13.26
C LEU A 189 -8.53 -12.42 12.85
N LEU A 190 -8.09 -11.54 13.75
CA LEU A 190 -6.93 -10.69 13.55
C LEU A 190 -5.69 -11.46 13.10
N ASN A 191 -5.31 -12.50 13.86
CA ASN A 191 -4.11 -13.27 13.56
C ASN A 191 -4.21 -13.95 12.19
N LYS A 192 -5.42 -14.30 11.76
CA LYS A 192 -5.67 -14.89 10.42
C LYS A 192 -5.51 -13.85 9.32
N ILE A 193 -6.00 -12.61 9.53
CA ILE A 193 -5.85 -11.51 8.57
C ILE A 193 -4.38 -11.10 8.47
N LEU A 194 -3.68 -10.93 9.60
CA LEU A 194 -2.26 -10.61 9.62
C LEU A 194 -1.44 -11.69 8.92
N LEU A 195 -1.73 -12.97 9.19
CA LEU A 195 -1.08 -14.09 8.50
C LEU A 195 -1.37 -14.08 7.00
N GLY A 196 -2.62 -13.86 6.61
CA GLY A 196 -3.03 -13.74 5.20
C GLY A 196 -2.31 -12.58 4.50
N ALA A 197 -2.22 -11.42 5.12
CA ALA A 197 -1.49 -10.27 4.61
C ALA A 197 0.02 -10.55 4.45
N GLN A 198 0.63 -11.22 5.42
CA GLN A 198 2.05 -11.62 5.35
C GLN A 198 2.30 -12.62 4.22
N VAL A 199 1.45 -13.63 4.06
CA VAL A 199 1.55 -14.60 2.96
C VAL A 199 1.40 -13.91 1.61
N MET A 200 0.40 -13.03 1.47
CA MET A 200 0.20 -12.24 0.26
C MET A 200 1.42 -11.35 -0.03
N GLY A 201 1.98 -10.69 0.97
CA GLY A 201 3.20 -9.88 0.85
C GLY A 201 4.39 -10.69 0.34
N CYS A 202 4.58 -11.91 0.87
CA CYS A 202 5.64 -12.81 0.38
C CYS A 202 5.42 -13.24 -1.07
N MET A 203 4.17 -13.52 -1.47
CA MET A 203 3.83 -13.87 -2.86
C MET A 203 4.10 -12.72 -3.82
N VAL A 204 3.64 -11.51 -3.48
CA VAL A 204 3.88 -10.30 -4.27
C VAL A 204 5.38 -10.02 -4.38
N MET A 205 6.12 -10.08 -3.27
CA MET A 205 7.57 -9.89 -3.26
C MET A 205 8.27 -10.91 -4.17
N GLY A 206 7.88 -12.19 -4.12
CA GLY A 206 8.40 -13.22 -5.01
C GLY A 206 8.15 -12.90 -6.49
N GLY A 207 6.95 -12.44 -6.82
CA GLY A 207 6.58 -11.99 -8.17
C GLY A 207 7.41 -10.79 -8.64
N LEU A 208 7.61 -9.80 -7.79
CA LEU A 208 8.43 -8.63 -8.08
C LEU A 208 9.91 -9.01 -8.31
N ILE A 209 10.47 -9.86 -7.45
CA ILE A 209 11.84 -10.37 -7.63
C ILE A 209 12.00 -11.06 -8.98
N ALA A 210 11.07 -11.95 -9.33
CA ALA A 210 11.11 -12.68 -10.59
C ALA A 210 11.03 -11.78 -11.83
N ASN A 211 10.32 -10.65 -11.74
CA ASN A 211 10.13 -9.73 -12.85
C ASN A 211 11.20 -8.64 -12.94
N TYR A 212 11.61 -8.07 -11.81
CA TYR A 212 12.47 -6.89 -11.78
C TYR A 212 13.95 -7.19 -11.53
N VAL A 213 14.28 -8.28 -10.82
CA VAL A 213 15.68 -8.65 -10.62
C VAL A 213 16.21 -9.36 -11.87
N ASN A 214 17.10 -8.71 -12.61
CA ASN A 214 17.70 -9.23 -13.81
C ASN A 214 19.20 -9.43 -13.59
N VAL A 215 19.58 -10.68 -13.33
CA VAL A 215 20.98 -11.12 -13.24
C VAL A 215 21.16 -12.24 -14.26
N SER A 216 22.16 -12.10 -15.13
CA SER A 216 22.47 -13.08 -16.17
C SER A 216 23.97 -13.36 -16.24
N CYS A 217 24.32 -14.59 -16.58
CA CYS A 217 25.69 -15.02 -16.82
C CYS A 217 26.06 -14.77 -18.28
N GLY A 218 27.06 -13.88 -18.50
CA GLY A 218 27.55 -13.57 -19.85
C GLY A 218 28.60 -14.58 -20.43
N LEU A 219 28.90 -15.67 -19.72
CA LEU A 219 29.88 -16.65 -20.16
C LEU A 219 29.38 -17.46 -21.36
N VAL A 220 30.17 -17.42 -22.44
CA VAL A 220 29.96 -18.24 -23.62
C VAL A 220 31.20 -19.06 -23.87
N LEU A 221 31.09 -20.37 -23.78
CA LEU A 221 32.19 -21.29 -24.11
C LEU A 221 32.08 -21.68 -25.58
N VAL A 222 33.15 -21.50 -26.32
CA VAL A 222 33.25 -21.90 -27.73
C VAL A 222 34.16 -23.08 -27.82
N THR A 223 33.63 -24.23 -28.25
CA THR A 223 34.40 -25.47 -28.41
C THR A 223 34.08 -26.10 -29.75
N SER A 224 35.11 -26.26 -30.62
CA SER A 224 35.02 -27.00 -31.90
C SER A 224 33.79 -26.69 -32.76
N GLY A 225 33.42 -25.40 -32.90
CA GLY A 225 32.33 -24.99 -33.77
C GLY A 225 30.93 -24.89 -33.12
N SER A 226 30.79 -25.27 -31.86
CA SER A 226 29.55 -25.04 -31.10
C SER A 226 29.71 -24.00 -30.00
N LYS A 227 28.68 -23.13 -29.83
CA LYS A 227 28.65 -22.13 -28.78
C LYS A 227 27.79 -22.64 -27.62
N PHE A 228 28.40 -22.85 -26.48
CA PHE A 228 27.73 -23.20 -25.25
C PHE A 228 27.48 -21.94 -24.41
N VAL A 229 26.23 -21.45 -24.42
CA VAL A 229 25.83 -20.29 -23.60
C VAL A 229 25.46 -20.77 -22.22
N VAL A 230 26.33 -20.53 -21.23
CA VAL A 230 26.19 -21.04 -19.86
C VAL A 230 24.85 -20.66 -19.23
N GLN A 231 24.38 -19.43 -19.46
CA GLN A 231 23.06 -18.99 -18.98
C GLN A 231 21.96 -19.93 -19.44
N LYS A 232 21.84 -20.15 -20.73
CA LYS A 232 20.73 -20.87 -21.36
C LYS A 232 20.83 -22.40 -21.19
N SER A 233 22.07 -22.93 -21.28
CA SER A 233 22.31 -24.36 -21.30
C SER A 233 22.46 -24.97 -19.90
N LEU A 234 22.80 -24.17 -18.89
CA LEU A 234 22.99 -24.64 -17.52
C LEU A 234 21.98 -24.01 -16.57
N PHE A 235 21.99 -22.69 -16.42
CA PHE A 235 21.16 -22.03 -15.40
C PHE A 235 19.66 -22.10 -15.71
N ASP A 236 19.25 -21.66 -16.90
CA ASP A 236 17.84 -21.65 -17.29
C ASP A 236 17.27 -23.06 -17.53
N ALA A 237 18.14 -24.04 -17.85
CA ALA A 237 17.73 -25.43 -17.98
C ALA A 237 17.41 -26.11 -16.64
N VAL A 238 18.06 -25.68 -15.54
CA VAL A 238 17.78 -26.18 -14.19
C VAL A 238 16.54 -25.49 -13.63
N MET A 239 16.52 -24.15 -13.64
CA MET A 239 15.37 -23.35 -13.20
C MET A 239 15.44 -21.98 -13.86
N PRO A 240 14.39 -21.55 -14.59
CA PRO A 240 14.29 -20.17 -15.08
C PRO A 240 14.44 -19.17 -13.94
N LYS A 241 15.25 -18.13 -14.15
CA LYS A 241 15.50 -17.09 -13.13
C LYS A 241 16.26 -17.56 -11.87
N ILE A 242 16.98 -18.68 -11.91
CA ILE A 242 17.77 -19.17 -10.75
C ILE A 242 18.82 -18.17 -10.27
N LEU A 243 19.47 -17.42 -11.18
CA LEU A 243 20.47 -16.41 -10.80
C LEU A 243 19.84 -15.21 -10.08
N PRO A 244 18.76 -14.58 -10.55
CA PRO A 244 17.99 -13.59 -9.79
C PRO A 244 17.58 -14.08 -8.40
N PHE A 245 17.08 -15.32 -8.31
CA PHE A 245 16.70 -15.92 -7.05
C PHE A 245 17.89 -16.07 -6.09
N ALA A 246 18.99 -16.69 -6.54
CA ALA A 246 20.20 -16.88 -5.74
C ALA A 246 20.80 -15.54 -5.29
N PHE A 247 20.84 -14.54 -6.17
CA PHE A 247 21.34 -13.20 -5.84
C PHE A 247 20.48 -12.52 -4.78
N THR A 248 19.17 -12.59 -4.90
CA THR A 248 18.26 -12.04 -3.89
C THR A 248 18.45 -12.69 -2.53
N PHE A 249 18.57 -14.02 -2.50
CA PHE A 249 18.85 -14.75 -1.25
C PHE A 249 20.23 -14.41 -0.66
N LEU A 250 21.24 -14.19 -1.48
CA LEU A 250 22.54 -13.73 -1.03
C LEU A 250 22.45 -12.36 -0.36
N VAL A 251 21.77 -11.41 -1.00
CA VAL A 251 21.54 -10.07 -0.42
C VAL A 251 20.74 -10.17 0.88
N TYR A 252 19.68 -10.94 0.90
CA TYR A 252 18.90 -11.19 2.11
C TYR A 252 19.77 -11.76 3.24
N TRP A 253 20.59 -12.76 2.96
CA TRP A 253 21.49 -13.36 3.94
C TRP A 253 22.52 -12.36 4.48
N LEU A 254 23.11 -11.53 3.59
CA LEU A 254 24.04 -10.47 4.00
C LEU A 254 23.39 -9.47 4.95
N MET A 255 22.17 -9.06 4.67
CA MET A 255 21.43 -8.12 5.50
C MET A 255 20.93 -8.76 6.80
N ALA A 256 20.29 -9.93 6.73
CA ALA A 256 19.68 -10.59 7.89
C ALA A 256 20.72 -11.20 8.84
N SER A 257 21.72 -11.94 8.32
CA SER A 257 22.69 -12.68 9.13
C SER A 257 23.95 -11.89 9.43
N LYS A 258 24.45 -11.14 8.45
CA LYS A 258 25.68 -10.33 8.60
C LYS A 258 25.39 -8.89 9.04
N LYS A 259 24.11 -8.51 9.17
CA LYS A 259 23.66 -7.15 9.56
C LYS A 259 24.27 -6.04 8.71
N TRP A 260 24.48 -6.30 7.42
CA TRP A 260 24.92 -5.27 6.48
C TRP A 260 23.81 -4.25 6.28
N SER A 261 24.16 -2.97 6.27
CA SER A 261 23.22 -1.92 5.89
C SER A 261 22.98 -1.94 4.38
N SER A 262 21.83 -1.40 3.95
CA SER A 262 21.50 -1.26 2.51
C SER A 262 22.61 -0.54 1.74
N LEU A 263 23.23 0.48 2.34
CA LEU A 263 24.35 1.20 1.74
C LEU A 263 25.58 0.31 1.50
N LYS A 264 25.87 -0.64 2.39
CA LYS A 264 26.98 -1.59 2.20
C LYS A 264 26.69 -2.66 1.16
N VAL A 265 25.43 -2.88 0.83
CA VAL A 265 25.03 -3.86 -0.21
C VAL A 265 25.04 -3.21 -1.59
N ILE A 266 24.75 -1.92 -1.67
CA ILE A 266 24.69 -1.16 -2.94
C ILE A 266 26.10 -0.70 -3.39
N GLY A 267 27.00 -0.34 -2.45
CA GLY A 267 28.36 0.14 -2.70
C GLY A 267 29.40 -0.95 -2.62
#